data_ac613097ebceaf16782b1a403bbac49c
#
_entry.id   ac613097ebceaf16782b1a403bbac49c
#
_cell.length_a   1.000
_cell.length_b   1.000
_cell.length_c   1.000
_cell.angle_alpha   90.00
_cell.angle_beta   90.00
_cell.angle_gamma   90.00
#
_symmetry.space_group_name_H-M   'P 1'
#
loop_
_entity.id
_entity.type
_entity.pdbx_description
1 polymer ?
#
loop_
_entity_poly.entity_id
_entity_poly.type
_entity_poly.pdbx_seq_one_letter_code
_entity_poly.pdbx_strand_id
1 'polypeptide(L)'
;MKIAPIKNKKFGGVITNVKLKNISEVECSEIKESFLELGFLLFPHQFLTDEENIHFGERFGMLEFGAQSFANQKKNEDGTYGEILGHNIQKMRTNLGNEYWHTDSTYRPLSSKCAILSAVKVTQEGGETELADMRSGYADLKESIKNRISDLSAYHSNLYSQANDLGDFPPAEINSFNYHGEACLRPLVKIHPETGIKNLFIGRHAFGIPGLSRKESRELLNTLLAFVVSDKTRVYKHKWEVGDTLIWDNRRLLHRAKPYDYSIPRALIGTRVAGEVESELAYYPSDPEAQSGRDALQSELALLQQESGVKKFGGSTVSTSSIPVNLSDGSVLY
;
A
#
# COMPACT_ATOMS: atom_id res chain seq x y z
N MET A 1 -25.23 -10.00 11.98
CA MET A 1 -24.12 -9.89 11.00
C MET A 1 -23.84 -11.26 10.38
N LYS A 2 -23.42 -11.31 9.10
CA LYS A 2 -23.02 -12.56 8.42
C LYS A 2 -21.63 -12.33 7.79
N ILE A 3 -20.70 -13.21 8.08
CA ILE A 3 -19.32 -13.17 7.56
C ILE A 3 -19.16 -14.34 6.60
N ALA A 4 -18.65 -14.06 5.40
CA ALA A 4 -18.40 -15.05 4.36
C ALA A 4 -16.98 -14.87 3.80
N PRO A 5 -16.07 -15.86 3.96
CA PRO A 5 -14.75 -15.81 3.34
C PRO A 5 -14.84 -15.67 1.81
N ILE A 6 -13.84 -15.02 1.20
CA ILE A 6 -13.77 -14.91 -0.26
C ILE A 6 -13.51 -16.30 -0.86
N LYS A 7 -14.35 -16.68 -1.80
CA LYS A 7 -14.26 -17.99 -2.47
C LYS A 7 -12.89 -18.16 -3.16
N ASN A 8 -12.26 -19.32 -2.96
CA ASN A 8 -10.97 -19.69 -3.54
C ASN A 8 -9.78 -18.80 -3.14
N LYS A 9 -9.88 -18.11 -1.98
CA LYS A 9 -8.80 -17.35 -1.37
C LYS A 9 -8.56 -17.83 0.07
N LYS A 10 -7.32 -17.70 0.53
CA LYS A 10 -6.94 -17.98 1.92
C LYS A 10 -7.06 -16.73 2.81
N PHE A 11 -7.55 -15.63 2.27
CA PHE A 11 -7.68 -14.34 2.94
C PHE A 11 -8.87 -13.57 2.38
N GLY A 12 -9.36 -12.61 3.18
CA GLY A 12 -10.48 -11.75 2.84
C GLY A 12 -11.85 -12.30 3.13
N GLY A 13 -12.76 -11.41 3.49
CA GLY A 13 -14.15 -11.73 3.78
C GLY A 13 -15.11 -10.63 3.34
N VAL A 14 -16.36 -11.04 3.12
CA VAL A 14 -17.49 -10.12 2.91
C VAL A 14 -18.37 -10.17 4.13
N ILE A 15 -18.70 -9.00 4.67
CA ILE A 15 -19.61 -8.87 5.82
C ILE A 15 -20.89 -8.20 5.35
N THR A 16 -22.00 -8.87 5.58
CA THR A 16 -23.35 -8.39 5.24
C THR A 16 -24.23 -8.34 6.49
N ASN A 17 -25.40 -7.72 6.37
CA ASN A 17 -26.35 -7.56 7.48
C ASN A 17 -25.76 -6.80 8.65
N VAL A 18 -24.99 -5.75 8.37
CA VAL A 18 -24.42 -4.81 9.34
C VAL A 18 -24.51 -3.39 8.75
N LYS A 19 -24.62 -2.41 9.63
CA LYS A 19 -24.54 -0.99 9.30
C LYS A 19 -23.39 -0.35 10.05
N LEU A 20 -22.30 -0.05 9.33
CA LEU A 20 -21.05 0.44 9.96
C LEU A 20 -21.23 1.74 10.75
N LYS A 21 -22.12 2.62 10.31
CA LYS A 21 -22.42 3.88 11.02
C LYS A 21 -23.01 3.69 12.43
N ASN A 22 -23.59 2.52 12.73
CA ASN A 22 -24.26 2.23 13.99
C ASN A 22 -23.87 0.86 14.56
N ILE A 23 -22.62 0.40 14.31
CA ILE A 23 -22.17 -0.90 14.82
C ILE A 23 -22.16 -0.91 16.35
N SER A 24 -22.67 -2.00 16.92
CA SER A 24 -22.57 -2.26 18.36
C SER A 24 -21.14 -2.68 18.75
N GLU A 25 -20.84 -2.64 20.04
CA GLU A 25 -19.54 -3.12 20.56
C GLU A 25 -19.30 -4.60 20.23
N VAL A 26 -20.35 -5.43 20.31
CA VAL A 26 -20.28 -6.85 19.98
C VAL A 26 -19.93 -7.06 18.50
N GLU A 27 -20.65 -6.39 17.59
CA GLU A 27 -20.36 -6.47 16.17
C GLU A 27 -18.96 -5.93 15.84
N CYS A 28 -18.53 -4.86 16.52
CA CYS A 28 -17.18 -4.32 16.35
C CYS A 28 -16.11 -5.33 16.78
N SER A 29 -16.30 -6.05 17.88
CA SER A 29 -15.38 -7.11 18.33
C SER A 29 -15.29 -8.24 17.30
N GLU A 30 -16.43 -8.74 16.82
CA GLU A 30 -16.49 -9.79 15.79
C GLU A 30 -15.83 -9.34 14.46
N ILE A 31 -16.01 -8.08 14.08
CA ILE A 31 -15.35 -7.48 12.90
C ILE A 31 -13.83 -7.47 13.09
N LYS A 32 -13.32 -7.06 14.27
CA LYS A 32 -11.87 -7.02 14.54
C LYS A 32 -11.26 -8.43 14.55
N GLU A 33 -11.90 -9.40 15.14
CA GLU A 33 -11.46 -10.80 15.11
C GLU A 33 -11.37 -11.33 13.68
N SER A 34 -12.43 -11.11 12.89
CA SER A 34 -12.46 -11.49 11.48
C SER A 34 -11.43 -10.76 10.65
N PHE A 35 -11.16 -9.49 10.95
CA PHE A 35 -10.13 -8.68 10.29
C PHE A 35 -8.72 -9.27 10.50
N LEU A 36 -8.40 -9.68 11.73
CA LEU A 36 -7.11 -10.31 12.04
C LEU A 36 -6.95 -11.68 11.35
N GLU A 37 -8.03 -12.47 11.31
CA GLU A 37 -8.02 -13.76 10.64
C GLU A 37 -7.90 -13.61 9.12
N LEU A 38 -8.74 -12.75 8.51
CA LEU A 38 -8.93 -12.67 7.08
C LEU A 38 -8.03 -11.63 6.39
N GLY A 39 -7.53 -10.61 7.11
CA GLY A 39 -6.64 -9.57 6.62
C GLY A 39 -7.33 -8.42 5.89
N PHE A 40 -8.47 -8.64 5.25
CA PHE A 40 -9.35 -7.58 4.76
C PHE A 40 -10.82 -7.96 4.85
N LEU A 41 -11.67 -6.94 4.95
CA LEU A 41 -13.11 -7.11 4.99
C LEU A 41 -13.80 -6.12 4.05
N LEU A 42 -14.73 -6.62 3.25
CA LEU A 42 -15.61 -5.86 2.37
C LEU A 42 -17.00 -5.76 3.00
N PHE A 43 -17.52 -4.55 3.06
CA PHE A 43 -18.86 -4.22 3.53
C PHE A 43 -19.64 -3.58 2.38
N PRO A 44 -20.49 -4.33 1.66
CA PRO A 44 -21.30 -3.77 0.60
C PRO A 44 -22.35 -2.77 1.10
N HIS A 45 -22.64 -1.75 0.27
CA HIS A 45 -23.78 -0.83 0.42
C HIS A 45 -23.85 -0.10 1.79
N GLN A 46 -22.72 0.41 2.27
CA GLN A 46 -22.65 1.17 3.51
C GLN A 46 -22.97 2.66 3.34
N PHE A 47 -22.53 3.28 2.24
CA PHE A 47 -22.77 4.69 1.89
C PHE A 47 -22.33 5.66 2.99
N LEU A 48 -21.12 5.46 3.53
CA LEU A 48 -20.59 6.26 4.63
C LEU A 48 -20.29 7.69 4.20
N THR A 49 -20.63 8.65 5.07
CA THR A 49 -20.11 10.03 5.00
C THR A 49 -18.65 10.08 5.44
N ASP A 50 -18.01 11.26 5.30
CA ASP A 50 -16.64 11.47 5.79
C ASP A 50 -16.55 11.19 7.30
N GLU A 51 -17.50 11.70 8.10
CA GLU A 51 -17.56 11.52 9.55
C GLU A 51 -17.80 10.07 9.93
N GLU A 52 -18.73 9.40 9.24
CA GLU A 52 -19.02 7.98 9.49
C GLU A 52 -17.82 7.08 9.14
N ASN A 53 -17.05 7.43 8.09
CA ASN A 53 -15.82 6.74 7.72
C ASN A 53 -14.73 6.94 8.79
N ILE A 54 -14.59 8.18 9.31
CA ILE A 54 -13.69 8.51 10.43
C ILE A 54 -14.06 7.69 11.67
N HIS A 55 -15.33 7.75 12.11
CA HIS A 55 -15.79 7.01 13.29
C HIS A 55 -15.57 5.51 13.19
N PHE A 56 -15.75 4.94 11.98
CA PHE A 56 -15.44 3.53 11.77
C PHE A 56 -13.93 3.27 11.90
N GLY A 57 -13.08 4.17 11.39
CA GLY A 57 -11.63 4.08 11.52
C GLY A 57 -11.15 4.14 12.97
N GLU A 58 -11.72 5.05 13.78
CA GLU A 58 -11.41 5.21 15.20
C GLU A 58 -11.67 3.94 16.03
N ARG A 59 -12.56 3.05 15.56
CA ARG A 59 -12.77 1.74 16.18
C ARG A 59 -11.55 0.84 16.13
N PHE A 60 -10.62 1.06 15.19
CA PHE A 60 -9.41 0.25 15.00
C PHE A 60 -8.16 0.85 15.64
N GLY A 61 -8.19 2.09 16.08
CA GLY A 61 -7.09 2.78 16.74
C GLY A 61 -7.04 4.26 16.45
N MET A 62 -5.94 4.88 16.85
CA MET A 62 -5.69 6.29 16.58
C MET A 62 -5.54 6.54 15.07
N LEU A 63 -6.16 7.57 14.56
CA LEU A 63 -6.04 7.90 13.15
C LEU A 63 -4.68 8.53 12.83
N GLU A 64 -4.04 8.06 11.77
CA GLU A 64 -2.89 8.76 11.17
C GLU A 64 -3.38 10.03 10.48
N PHE A 65 -4.51 9.93 9.79
CA PHE A 65 -5.30 11.05 9.29
C PHE A 65 -6.76 10.64 9.07
N GLY A 66 -7.66 11.62 9.17
CA GLY A 66 -9.09 11.43 8.92
C GLY A 66 -9.43 11.28 7.44
N ALA A 67 -10.68 11.53 7.07
CA ALA A 67 -11.18 11.32 5.72
C ALA A 67 -10.40 12.13 4.68
N GLN A 68 -9.78 11.41 3.75
CA GLN A 68 -9.07 11.95 2.60
C GLN A 68 -9.81 11.59 1.32
N SER A 69 -9.83 12.53 0.37
CA SER A 69 -10.45 12.31 -0.94
C SER A 69 -9.44 11.71 -1.92
N PHE A 70 -9.61 10.46 -2.28
CA PHE A 70 -8.92 9.78 -3.39
C PHE A 70 -9.77 9.88 -4.66
N ALA A 71 -9.81 11.08 -5.23
CA ALA A 71 -10.64 11.41 -6.37
C ALA A 71 -9.81 12.07 -7.47
N ASN A 72 -10.22 11.86 -8.74
CA ASN A 72 -9.76 12.64 -9.88
C ASN A 72 -10.60 13.92 -10.10
N GLN A 73 -11.40 14.29 -9.12
CA GLN A 73 -12.22 15.50 -9.11
C GLN A 73 -11.83 16.41 -7.94
N LYS A 74 -12.08 17.70 -8.11
CA LYS A 74 -12.01 18.68 -7.02
C LYS A 74 -13.17 18.40 -6.06
N LYS A 75 -12.87 18.24 -4.77
CA LYS A 75 -13.89 18.20 -3.71
C LYS A 75 -14.18 19.62 -3.27
N ASN A 76 -15.44 20.02 -3.28
CA ASN A 76 -15.93 21.31 -2.85
C ASN A 76 -16.09 21.37 -1.31
N GLU A 77 -16.28 22.55 -0.75
CA GLU A 77 -16.47 22.75 0.69
C GLU A 77 -17.76 22.08 1.22
N ASP A 78 -18.78 21.99 0.39
CA ASP A 78 -20.05 21.31 0.69
C ASP A 78 -19.95 19.76 0.57
N GLY A 79 -18.75 19.23 0.30
CA GLY A 79 -18.52 17.79 0.14
C GLY A 79 -18.84 17.22 -1.24
N THR A 80 -19.40 18.01 -2.14
CA THR A 80 -19.66 17.58 -3.52
C THR A 80 -18.37 17.49 -4.36
N TYR A 81 -18.43 16.78 -5.48
CA TYR A 81 -17.33 16.64 -6.42
C TYR A 81 -17.60 17.42 -7.71
N GLY A 82 -16.72 18.39 -7.99
CA GLY A 82 -16.80 19.30 -9.15
C GLY A 82 -16.04 18.80 -10.37
N GLU A 83 -15.24 19.68 -10.96
CA GLU A 83 -14.47 19.43 -12.18
C GLU A 83 -13.42 18.33 -12.04
N ILE A 84 -13.09 17.69 -13.17
CA ILE A 84 -12.00 16.71 -13.24
C ILE A 84 -10.65 17.43 -13.21
N LEU A 85 -9.75 16.91 -12.39
CA LEU A 85 -8.41 17.44 -12.21
C LEU A 85 -7.51 17.03 -13.38
N GLY A 86 -6.74 17.98 -13.90
CA GLY A 86 -5.76 17.71 -14.96
C GLY A 86 -4.62 16.79 -14.49
N HIS A 87 -4.09 15.99 -15.40
CA HIS A 87 -2.98 15.05 -15.13
C HIS A 87 -1.73 15.69 -14.53
N ASN A 88 -1.48 16.98 -14.85
CA ASN A 88 -0.30 17.70 -14.39
C ASN A 88 -0.38 18.22 -12.96
N ILE A 89 -1.54 18.10 -12.31
CA ILE A 89 -1.71 18.52 -10.92
C ILE A 89 -0.97 17.54 -10.01
N GLN A 90 -0.20 18.05 -9.04
CA GLN A 90 0.62 17.24 -8.12
C GLN A 90 -0.19 16.14 -7.42
N LYS A 91 -1.43 16.43 -7.01
CA LYS A 91 -2.34 15.43 -6.42
C LYS A 91 -2.55 14.22 -7.36
N MET A 92 -2.76 14.47 -8.66
CA MET A 92 -2.98 13.40 -9.64
C MET A 92 -1.70 12.61 -9.88
N ARG A 93 -0.54 13.28 -9.95
CA ARG A 93 0.76 12.61 -10.07
C ARG A 93 1.04 11.72 -8.86
N THR A 94 0.73 12.18 -7.65
CA THR A 94 0.84 11.36 -6.44
C THR A 94 -0.11 10.16 -6.48
N ASN A 95 -1.35 10.35 -6.97
CA ASN A 95 -2.33 9.28 -7.10
C ASN A 95 -1.90 8.18 -8.09
N LEU A 96 -1.15 8.51 -9.15
CA LEU A 96 -0.58 7.51 -10.06
C LEU A 96 0.36 6.53 -9.33
N GLY A 97 1.02 6.97 -8.28
CA GLY A 97 1.81 6.10 -7.42
C GLY A 97 1.02 4.95 -6.78
N ASN A 98 -0.28 5.14 -6.56
CA ASN A 98 -1.14 4.11 -5.99
C ASN A 98 -1.44 2.95 -6.97
N GLU A 99 -1.05 3.06 -8.24
CA GLU A 99 -1.16 1.97 -9.21
C GLU A 99 -0.07 0.90 -9.05
N TYR A 100 0.95 1.18 -8.24
CA TYR A 100 2.02 0.25 -7.92
C TYR A 100 1.74 -0.46 -6.60
N TRP A 101 2.18 -1.72 -6.46
CA TRP A 101 2.01 -2.51 -5.25
C TRP A 101 2.74 -1.89 -4.06
N HIS A 102 2.00 -1.53 -3.02
CA HIS A 102 2.51 -0.89 -1.82
C HIS A 102 1.77 -1.29 -0.56
N THR A 103 2.34 -0.90 0.54
CA THR A 103 1.74 -0.87 1.86
C THR A 103 1.84 0.57 2.36
N ASP A 104 0.78 1.07 2.97
CA ASP A 104 0.69 2.45 3.40
C ASP A 104 1.71 2.82 4.47
N SER A 105 2.21 4.04 4.39
CA SER A 105 3.02 4.73 5.42
C SER A 105 4.29 4.02 5.87
N THR A 106 4.75 2.99 5.15
CA THR A 106 6.02 2.32 5.48
C THR A 106 7.23 3.25 5.39
N TYR A 107 7.09 4.35 4.67
CA TYR A 107 8.08 5.40 4.48
C TYR A 107 8.05 6.47 5.59
N ARG A 108 7.15 6.37 6.56
CA ARG A 108 7.08 7.25 7.74
C ARG A 108 7.71 6.57 8.95
N PRO A 109 8.19 7.30 9.95
CA PRO A 109 8.70 6.69 11.18
C PRO A 109 7.75 5.69 11.80
N LEU A 110 6.45 6.01 11.87
CA LEU A 110 5.40 5.10 12.30
C LEU A 110 4.57 4.65 11.09
N SER A 111 4.56 3.35 10.80
CA SER A 111 3.77 2.82 9.70
C SER A 111 2.30 2.62 10.07
N SER A 112 1.45 2.50 9.05
CA SER A 112 0.00 2.35 9.24
C SER A 112 -0.39 0.94 9.69
N LYS A 113 -1.38 0.86 10.58
CA LYS A 113 -2.05 -0.40 10.96
C LYS A 113 -2.98 -0.87 9.85
N CYS A 114 -3.93 -0.05 9.47
CA CYS A 114 -4.92 -0.38 8.45
C CYS A 114 -5.41 0.86 7.70
N ALA A 115 -6.01 0.61 6.55
CA ALA A 115 -6.68 1.66 5.79
C ALA A 115 -8.10 1.23 5.43
N ILE A 116 -8.96 2.22 5.29
CA ILE A 116 -10.38 2.08 4.97
C ILE A 116 -10.64 2.91 3.72
N LEU A 117 -11.30 2.35 2.72
CA LEU A 117 -11.81 3.07 1.56
C LEU A 117 -13.31 2.87 1.44
N SER A 118 -14.04 3.94 1.18
CA SER A 118 -15.47 3.94 0.90
C SER A 118 -15.76 4.55 -0.47
N ALA A 119 -16.56 3.87 -1.28
CA ALA A 119 -16.82 4.28 -2.65
C ALA A 119 -17.97 5.28 -2.77
N VAL A 120 -17.68 6.46 -3.31
CA VAL A 120 -18.65 7.53 -3.58
C VAL A 120 -19.03 7.60 -5.06
N LYS A 121 -18.02 7.52 -5.93
CA LYS A 121 -18.19 7.45 -7.39
C LYS A 121 -17.24 6.40 -7.94
N VAL A 122 -17.73 5.57 -8.84
CA VAL A 122 -16.97 4.46 -9.41
C VAL A 122 -17.00 4.50 -10.93
N THR A 123 -15.97 3.94 -11.56
CA THR A 123 -15.90 3.73 -12.99
C THR A 123 -16.54 2.39 -13.37
N GLN A 124 -17.05 2.26 -14.59
CA GLN A 124 -17.58 0.98 -15.09
C GLN A 124 -16.44 -0.01 -15.36
N GLU A 125 -15.30 0.49 -15.86
CA GLU A 125 -14.12 -0.28 -16.20
C GLU A 125 -12.88 0.34 -15.55
N GLY A 126 -11.97 -0.49 -15.05
CA GLY A 126 -10.78 -0.05 -14.33
C GLY A 126 -11.10 0.51 -12.95
N GLY A 127 -10.08 1.03 -12.28
CA GLY A 127 -10.20 1.64 -10.95
C GLY A 127 -10.47 0.66 -9.82
N GLU A 128 -10.38 -0.65 -10.06
CA GLU A 128 -10.45 -1.67 -9.02
C GLU A 128 -9.32 -1.49 -8.01
N THR A 129 -9.52 -1.99 -6.80
CA THR A 129 -8.44 -2.16 -5.82
C THR A 129 -8.01 -3.62 -5.79
N GLU A 130 -6.71 -3.87 -5.99
CA GLU A 130 -6.13 -5.19 -5.80
C GLU A 130 -5.43 -5.27 -4.46
N LEU A 131 -5.59 -6.41 -3.76
CA LEU A 131 -4.94 -6.76 -2.51
C LEU A 131 -4.12 -8.02 -2.71
N ALA A 132 -2.90 -8.09 -2.14
CA ALA A 132 -2.05 -9.27 -2.22
C ALA A 132 -1.54 -9.69 -0.83
N ASP A 133 -1.69 -10.99 -0.50
CA ASP A 133 -1.40 -11.53 0.82
C ASP A 133 0.08 -11.88 0.98
N MET A 134 0.83 -11.00 1.64
CA MET A 134 2.25 -11.21 1.98
C MET A 134 2.48 -12.34 2.98
N ARG A 135 1.46 -12.68 3.82
CA ARG A 135 1.51 -13.82 4.73
C ARG A 135 1.58 -15.14 3.97
N SER A 136 0.64 -15.37 3.06
CA SER A 136 0.67 -16.55 2.18
C SER A 136 1.90 -16.53 1.28
N GLY A 137 2.30 -15.36 0.78
CA GLY A 137 3.55 -15.18 0.04
C GLY A 137 4.76 -15.71 0.82
N TYR A 138 4.93 -15.28 2.07
CA TYR A 138 6.03 -15.76 2.91
C TYR A 138 5.93 -17.26 3.19
N ALA A 139 4.73 -17.76 3.53
CA ALA A 139 4.53 -19.17 3.83
C ALA A 139 4.95 -20.10 2.69
N ASP A 140 4.67 -19.70 1.45
CA ASP A 140 4.93 -20.47 0.24
C ASP A 140 6.40 -20.34 -0.28
N LEU A 141 7.24 -19.45 0.32
CA LEU A 141 8.66 -19.36 -0.05
C LEU A 141 9.42 -20.64 0.32
N LYS A 142 10.41 -20.96 -0.51
CA LYS A 142 11.38 -22.03 -0.19
C LYS A 142 12.16 -21.66 1.09
N GLU A 143 12.47 -22.65 1.91
CA GLU A 143 13.23 -22.44 3.17
C GLU A 143 14.57 -21.73 2.96
N SER A 144 15.28 -22.03 1.84
CA SER A 144 16.51 -21.33 1.51
C SER A 144 16.33 -19.82 1.33
N ILE A 145 15.20 -19.39 0.76
CA ILE A 145 14.87 -17.96 0.63
C ILE A 145 14.48 -17.38 1.97
N LYS A 146 13.62 -18.06 2.75
CA LYS A 146 13.23 -17.62 4.11
C LYS A 146 14.47 -17.39 4.98
N ASN A 147 15.42 -18.34 4.97
CA ASN A 147 16.67 -18.24 5.72
C ASN A 147 17.54 -17.06 5.22
N ARG A 148 17.59 -16.83 3.90
CA ARG A 148 18.35 -15.72 3.30
C ARG A 148 17.84 -14.37 3.73
N ILE A 149 16.51 -14.20 3.89
CA ILE A 149 15.87 -12.90 4.14
C ILE A 149 15.51 -12.65 5.60
N SER A 150 15.68 -13.64 6.49
CA SER A 150 15.22 -13.60 7.89
C SER A 150 15.70 -12.38 8.66
N ASP A 151 16.95 -11.98 8.45
CA ASP A 151 17.59 -10.90 9.18
C ASP A 151 17.85 -9.66 8.32
N LEU A 152 17.34 -9.66 7.08
CA LEU A 152 17.49 -8.53 6.18
C LEU A 152 16.42 -7.46 6.45
N SER A 153 16.84 -6.22 6.25
CA SER A 153 15.99 -5.04 6.32
C SER A 153 16.17 -4.19 5.07
N ALA A 154 15.15 -3.44 4.68
CA ALA A 154 15.25 -2.49 3.58
C ALA A 154 14.89 -1.08 4.05
N TYR A 155 15.45 -0.08 3.39
CA TYR A 155 15.02 1.30 3.52
C TYR A 155 13.71 1.51 2.75
N HIS A 156 12.80 2.30 3.32
CA HIS A 156 11.52 2.67 2.71
C HIS A 156 11.43 4.19 2.57
N SER A 157 11.08 4.68 1.37
CA SER A 157 10.86 6.09 1.11
C SER A 157 9.83 6.30 0.00
N ASN A 158 8.92 7.25 0.21
CA ASN A 158 8.00 7.66 -0.85
C ASN A 158 8.68 8.55 -1.89
N LEU A 159 9.73 9.30 -1.53
CA LEU A 159 10.54 10.06 -2.49
C LEU A 159 11.25 9.11 -3.47
N TYR A 160 11.86 8.03 -2.94
CA TYR A 160 12.42 6.98 -3.79
C TYR A 160 11.38 6.43 -4.77
N SER A 161 10.23 6.01 -4.26
CA SER A 161 9.23 5.36 -5.10
C SER A 161 8.63 6.30 -6.16
N GLN A 162 8.42 7.57 -5.85
CA GLN A 162 7.99 8.56 -6.84
C GLN A 162 9.05 8.78 -7.93
N ALA A 163 10.31 8.90 -7.53
CA ALA A 163 11.42 9.07 -8.47
C ALA A 163 11.62 7.82 -9.34
N ASN A 164 11.64 6.63 -8.71
CA ASN A 164 11.89 5.36 -9.40
C ASN A 164 10.77 4.97 -10.36
N ASP A 165 9.50 5.09 -9.93
CA ASP A 165 8.36 4.58 -10.67
C ASP A 165 7.82 5.59 -11.69
N LEU A 166 7.84 6.87 -11.34
CA LEU A 166 7.20 7.94 -12.13
C LEU A 166 8.20 8.96 -12.70
N GLY A 167 9.49 8.90 -12.32
CA GLY A 167 10.45 9.93 -12.64
C GLY A 167 10.08 11.28 -12.02
N ASP A 168 9.32 11.28 -10.93
CA ASP A 168 8.85 12.46 -10.23
C ASP A 168 9.71 12.73 -9.00
N PHE A 169 10.28 13.93 -8.92
CA PHE A 169 11.10 14.41 -7.80
C PHE A 169 10.35 15.57 -7.14
N PRO A 170 9.33 15.30 -6.30
CA PRO A 170 8.53 16.35 -5.71
C PRO A 170 9.37 17.22 -4.77
N PRO A 171 9.23 18.56 -4.84
CA PRO A 171 9.91 19.44 -3.91
C PRO A 171 9.42 19.24 -2.48
N ALA A 172 10.30 19.50 -1.50
CA ALA A 172 10.05 19.26 -0.09
C ALA A 172 8.79 19.96 0.47
N GLU A 173 8.36 21.02 -0.16
CA GLU A 173 7.32 21.92 0.34
C GLU A 173 5.89 21.50 -0.06
N ILE A 174 5.74 20.53 -0.93
CA ILE A 174 4.45 20.19 -1.52
C ILE A 174 4.01 18.81 -1.07
N ASN A 175 3.07 18.78 -0.17
CA ASN A 175 2.18 17.66 0.13
C ASN A 175 2.38 16.99 1.50
N SER A 176 1.34 17.01 2.32
CA SER A 176 1.25 16.34 3.61
C SER A 176 1.42 14.81 3.54
N PHE A 177 1.27 14.20 2.36
CA PHE A 177 1.52 12.78 2.14
C PHE A 177 3.00 12.44 1.94
N ASN A 178 3.81 13.39 1.47
CA ASN A 178 5.23 13.17 1.26
C ASN A 178 5.99 13.39 2.55
N TYR A 179 6.55 12.31 3.10
CA TYR A 179 7.52 12.40 4.16
C TYR A 179 8.91 12.68 3.56
N HIS A 180 9.52 13.77 4.00
CA HIS A 180 10.80 14.26 3.48
C HIS A 180 11.99 14.00 4.43
N GLY A 181 11.78 13.20 5.46
CA GLY A 181 12.83 12.79 6.38
C GLY A 181 13.72 11.68 5.83
N GLU A 182 14.35 10.98 6.74
CA GLU A 182 15.18 9.80 6.46
C GLU A 182 14.37 8.68 5.81
N ALA A 183 15.05 7.79 5.08
CA ALA A 183 14.44 6.52 4.69
C ALA A 183 14.28 5.63 5.92
N CYS A 184 13.08 5.12 6.12
CA CYS A 184 12.74 4.29 7.27
C CYS A 184 13.26 2.87 7.09
N LEU A 185 14.07 2.37 8.02
CA LEU A 185 14.56 0.99 7.98
C LEU A 185 13.52 0.03 8.54
N ARG A 186 13.20 -1.04 7.79
CA ARG A 186 12.18 -2.02 8.16
C ARG A 186 12.58 -3.44 7.79
N PRO A 187 12.24 -4.46 8.61
CA PRO A 187 12.57 -5.84 8.31
C PRO A 187 11.85 -6.33 7.05
N LEU A 188 12.50 -7.18 6.25
CA LEU A 188 11.85 -7.86 5.11
C LEU A 188 10.85 -8.91 5.58
N VAL A 189 11.09 -9.52 6.74
CA VAL A 189 10.21 -10.49 7.38
C VAL A 189 9.72 -9.91 8.69
N LYS A 190 8.44 -9.62 8.76
CA LYS A 190 7.79 -9.05 9.93
C LYS A 190 6.91 -10.10 10.64
N ILE A 191 6.95 -10.11 11.96
CA ILE A 191 5.99 -10.85 12.78
C ILE A 191 4.80 -9.93 13.01
N HIS A 192 3.62 -10.38 12.61
CA HIS A 192 2.39 -9.61 12.83
C HIS A 192 2.10 -9.50 14.33
N PRO A 193 1.94 -8.28 14.91
CA PRO A 193 1.94 -8.09 16.35
C PRO A 193 0.79 -8.78 17.08
N GLU A 194 -0.38 -8.87 16.47
CA GLU A 194 -1.58 -9.44 17.11
C GLU A 194 -1.77 -10.94 16.81
N THR A 195 -1.21 -11.47 15.71
CA THR A 195 -1.38 -12.87 15.32
C THR A 195 -0.14 -13.73 15.51
N GLY A 196 1.03 -13.14 15.70
CA GLY A 196 2.32 -13.84 15.82
C GLY A 196 2.81 -14.50 14.52
N ILE A 197 2.10 -14.32 13.40
CA ILE A 197 2.43 -14.98 12.12
C ILE A 197 3.40 -14.13 11.32
N LYS A 198 4.44 -14.77 10.77
CA LYS A 198 5.41 -14.12 9.88
C LYS A 198 4.80 -13.80 8.52
N ASN A 199 5.15 -12.63 7.99
CA ASN A 199 4.86 -12.23 6.61
C ASN A 199 6.01 -11.41 6.03
N LEU A 200 6.02 -11.27 4.72
CA LEU A 200 6.88 -10.30 4.05
C LEU A 200 6.44 -8.88 4.38
N PHE A 201 7.39 -7.95 4.33
CA PHE A 201 7.11 -6.52 4.49
C PHE A 201 7.89 -5.74 3.43
N ILE A 202 7.32 -5.68 2.23
CA ILE A 202 7.92 -5.18 1.00
C ILE A 202 6.91 -4.28 0.26
N GLY A 203 7.32 -3.75 -0.87
CA GLY A 203 6.47 -2.95 -1.77
C GLY A 203 7.28 -1.87 -2.46
N ARG A 204 6.63 -1.02 -3.25
CA ARG A 204 7.30 0.01 -4.07
C ARG A 204 8.18 0.99 -3.28
N HIS A 205 7.89 1.19 -2.00
CA HIS A 205 8.66 2.11 -1.17
C HIS A 205 9.99 1.53 -0.70
N ALA A 206 10.16 0.20 -0.77
CA ALA A 206 11.35 -0.50 -0.32
C ALA A 206 12.49 -0.38 -1.35
N PHE A 207 13.68 -0.03 -0.87
CA PHE A 207 14.91 0.03 -1.66
C PHE A 207 16.12 -0.28 -0.75
N GLY A 208 17.31 -0.45 -1.33
CA GLY A 208 18.55 -0.49 -0.57
C GLY A 208 18.52 -1.37 0.68
N ILE A 209 19.07 -2.57 0.59
CA ILE A 209 19.22 -3.49 1.72
C ILE A 209 20.62 -3.31 2.28
N PRO A 210 20.81 -2.89 3.56
CA PRO A 210 22.12 -2.77 4.16
C PRO A 210 22.95 -4.06 3.99
N GLY A 211 24.18 -3.92 3.53
CA GLY A 211 25.08 -5.04 3.25
C GLY A 211 24.98 -5.66 1.85
N LEU A 212 23.97 -5.26 1.05
CA LEU A 212 23.85 -5.66 -0.35
C LEU A 212 24.12 -4.47 -1.29
N SER A 213 24.63 -4.77 -2.48
CA SER A 213 24.74 -3.76 -3.54
C SER A 213 23.33 -3.28 -3.99
N ARG A 214 23.27 -2.11 -4.64
CA ARG A 214 22.05 -1.55 -5.23
C ARG A 214 21.36 -2.55 -6.17
N LYS A 215 22.15 -3.24 -7.00
CA LYS A 215 21.63 -4.24 -7.94
C LYS A 215 21.03 -5.45 -7.22
N GLU A 216 21.76 -6.03 -6.27
CA GLU A 216 21.27 -7.19 -5.49
C GLU A 216 20.01 -6.84 -4.67
N SER A 217 19.98 -5.65 -4.05
CA SER A 217 18.81 -5.17 -3.31
C SER A 217 17.59 -5.07 -4.21
N ARG A 218 17.73 -4.44 -5.39
CA ARG A 218 16.64 -4.29 -6.37
C ARG A 218 16.15 -5.64 -6.91
N GLU A 219 17.07 -6.54 -7.25
CA GLU A 219 16.73 -7.89 -7.75
C GLU A 219 15.98 -8.69 -6.68
N LEU A 220 16.45 -8.69 -5.44
CA LEU A 220 15.79 -9.41 -4.35
C LEU A 220 14.38 -8.87 -4.06
N LEU A 221 14.25 -7.55 -3.90
CA LEU A 221 12.95 -6.93 -3.62
C LEU A 221 11.94 -7.15 -4.75
N ASN A 222 12.37 -7.02 -6.00
CA ASN A 222 11.52 -7.26 -7.16
C ASN A 222 11.12 -8.75 -7.26
N THR A 223 12.05 -9.67 -6.99
CA THR A 223 11.77 -11.11 -6.99
C THR A 223 10.72 -11.47 -5.93
N LEU A 224 10.87 -10.96 -4.70
CA LEU A 224 9.90 -11.21 -3.64
C LEU A 224 8.53 -10.62 -3.97
N LEU A 225 8.48 -9.41 -4.50
CA LEU A 225 7.23 -8.77 -4.91
C LEU A 225 6.55 -9.57 -6.03
N ALA A 226 7.28 -9.89 -7.09
CA ALA A 226 6.78 -10.68 -8.21
C ALA A 226 6.24 -12.04 -7.74
N PHE A 227 6.94 -12.69 -6.81
CA PHE A 227 6.50 -13.98 -6.24
C PHE A 227 5.15 -13.84 -5.49
N VAL A 228 4.98 -12.81 -4.66
CA VAL A 228 3.72 -12.58 -3.94
C VAL A 228 2.56 -12.40 -4.90
N VAL A 229 2.73 -11.56 -5.93
CA VAL A 229 1.62 -11.11 -6.79
C VAL A 229 1.37 -12.00 -8.00
N SER A 230 2.23 -13.00 -8.28
CA SER A 230 2.09 -13.91 -9.43
C SER A 230 0.98 -14.94 -9.24
N ASP A 231 0.73 -15.38 -8.01
CA ASP A 231 -0.28 -16.41 -7.73
C ASP A 231 -1.66 -15.77 -7.50
N LYS A 232 -2.60 -16.13 -8.37
CA LYS A 232 -3.99 -15.64 -8.33
C LYS A 232 -4.70 -16.00 -7.02
N THR A 233 -4.28 -17.01 -6.28
CA THR A 233 -4.88 -17.37 -4.98
C THR A 233 -4.50 -16.39 -3.89
N ARG A 234 -3.35 -15.70 -4.04
CA ARG A 234 -2.84 -14.67 -3.14
C ARG A 234 -3.28 -13.25 -3.49
N VAL A 235 -3.92 -13.06 -4.66
CA VAL A 235 -4.38 -11.73 -5.11
C VAL A 235 -5.89 -11.70 -5.17
N TYR A 236 -6.49 -10.70 -4.54
CA TYR A 236 -7.91 -10.38 -4.65
C TYR A 236 -8.07 -9.08 -5.42
N LYS A 237 -9.05 -8.99 -6.32
CA LYS A 237 -9.41 -7.80 -7.07
C LYS A 237 -10.84 -7.40 -6.73
N HIS A 238 -10.99 -6.22 -6.12
CA HIS A 238 -12.29 -5.64 -5.80
C HIS A 238 -12.74 -4.70 -6.90
N LYS A 239 -13.85 -5.04 -7.54
CA LYS A 239 -14.58 -4.13 -8.43
C LYS A 239 -15.56 -3.33 -7.58
N TRP A 240 -15.34 -2.05 -7.49
CA TRP A 240 -16.12 -1.16 -6.63
C TRP A 240 -17.58 -1.01 -7.10
N GLU A 241 -18.50 -1.04 -6.15
CA GLU A 241 -19.86 -0.54 -6.27
C GLU A 241 -20.02 0.69 -5.36
N VAL A 242 -20.90 1.63 -5.76
CA VAL A 242 -21.14 2.83 -4.92
C VAL A 242 -21.71 2.41 -3.57
N GLY A 243 -21.12 2.93 -2.51
CA GLY A 243 -21.46 2.58 -1.13
C GLY A 243 -20.66 1.43 -0.54
N ASP A 244 -19.79 0.74 -1.29
CA ASP A 244 -18.89 -0.26 -0.74
C ASP A 244 -17.90 0.39 0.21
N THR A 245 -17.59 -0.33 1.30
CA THR A 245 -16.50 0.01 2.23
C THR A 245 -15.57 -1.19 2.35
N LEU A 246 -14.26 -0.95 2.19
CA LEU A 246 -13.21 -1.95 2.27
C LEU A 246 -12.19 -1.53 3.33
N ILE A 247 -11.88 -2.43 4.27
CA ILE A 247 -10.78 -2.26 5.22
C ILE A 247 -9.74 -3.35 4.99
N TRP A 248 -8.45 -2.99 5.04
CA TRP A 248 -7.35 -3.96 4.95
C TRP A 248 -6.22 -3.70 5.93
N ASP A 249 -5.54 -4.78 6.33
CA ASP A 249 -4.39 -4.74 7.25
C ASP A 249 -3.09 -4.44 6.48
N ASN A 250 -2.55 -3.25 6.67
CA ASN A 250 -1.29 -2.81 6.05
C ASN A 250 -0.06 -3.57 6.58
N ARG A 251 -0.19 -4.26 7.70
CA ARG A 251 0.88 -5.06 8.30
C ARG A 251 1.00 -6.44 7.63
N ARG A 252 0.01 -6.80 6.79
CA ARG A 252 -0.10 -8.10 6.12
C ARG A 252 -0.26 -7.98 4.60
N LEU A 253 -0.91 -6.94 4.10
CA LEU A 253 -1.34 -6.86 2.71
C LEU A 253 -0.62 -5.77 1.93
N LEU A 254 -0.20 -6.12 0.72
CA LEU A 254 0.04 -5.16 -0.34
C LEU A 254 -1.29 -4.78 -0.99
N HIS A 255 -1.36 -3.55 -1.49
CA HIS A 255 -2.49 -3.12 -2.30
C HIS A 255 -2.06 -2.21 -3.44
N ARG A 256 -2.95 -2.06 -4.43
CA ARG A 256 -2.81 -1.08 -5.51
C ARG A 256 -4.16 -0.74 -6.13
N ALA A 257 -4.26 0.43 -6.74
CA ALA A 257 -5.34 0.78 -7.64
C ALA A 257 -5.03 0.24 -9.05
N LYS A 258 -6.06 -0.18 -9.77
CA LYS A 258 -5.93 -0.45 -11.21
C LYS A 258 -6.12 0.85 -11.98
N PRO A 259 -5.39 1.04 -13.09
CA PRO A 259 -5.63 2.15 -14.00
C PRO A 259 -7.09 2.21 -14.47
N TYR A 260 -7.57 3.40 -14.74
CA TYR A 260 -8.88 3.67 -15.34
C TYR A 260 -8.80 4.88 -16.25
N ASP A 261 -9.85 5.16 -17.00
CA ASP A 261 -9.94 6.40 -17.79
C ASP A 261 -10.11 7.60 -16.84
N TYR A 262 -9.05 8.37 -16.65
CA TYR A 262 -9.02 9.54 -15.75
C TYR A 262 -9.92 10.70 -16.21
N SER A 263 -10.51 10.63 -17.40
CA SER A 263 -11.57 11.56 -17.84
C SER A 263 -12.93 11.21 -17.23
N ILE A 264 -13.08 10.02 -16.65
CA ILE A 264 -14.32 9.56 -16.00
C ILE A 264 -14.25 9.85 -14.49
N PRO A 265 -15.29 10.49 -13.91
CA PRO A 265 -15.36 10.77 -12.49
C PRO A 265 -15.20 9.52 -11.60
N ARG A 266 -14.25 9.56 -10.69
CA ARG A 266 -14.05 8.52 -9.65
C ARG A 266 -13.70 9.19 -8.33
N ALA A 267 -14.36 8.77 -7.25
CA ALA A 267 -14.11 9.29 -5.93
C ALA A 267 -14.27 8.19 -4.87
N LEU A 268 -13.22 8.01 -4.07
CA LEU A 268 -13.25 7.22 -2.84
C LEU A 268 -12.89 8.14 -1.66
N ILE A 269 -13.44 7.83 -0.51
CA ILE A 269 -13.07 8.44 0.77
C ILE A 269 -12.16 7.45 1.49
N GLY A 270 -11.00 7.89 1.96
CA GLY A 270 -10.05 7.05 2.68
C GLY A 270 -9.75 7.56 4.07
N THR A 271 -9.76 6.69 5.05
CA THR A 271 -9.28 6.92 6.41
C THR A 271 -8.15 5.95 6.72
N ARG A 272 -7.11 6.40 7.42
CA ARG A 272 -5.96 5.59 7.76
C ARG A 272 -5.73 5.59 9.27
N VAL A 273 -5.54 4.39 9.82
CA VAL A 273 -5.26 4.15 11.24
C VAL A 273 -3.76 3.99 11.41
N ALA A 274 -3.17 4.72 12.36
CA ALA A 274 -1.77 4.59 12.72
C ALA A 274 -1.48 3.22 13.34
N GLY A 275 -0.25 2.75 13.15
CA GLY A 275 0.22 1.56 13.85
C GLY A 275 0.57 1.87 15.30
N GLU A 276 0.73 0.82 16.09
CA GLU A 276 1.22 0.92 17.46
C GLU A 276 2.73 1.16 17.47
N VAL A 277 3.21 2.05 18.33
CA VAL A 277 4.64 2.42 18.41
C VAL A 277 5.52 1.19 18.69
N GLU A 278 5.03 0.28 19.52
CA GLU A 278 5.76 -0.93 19.92
C GLU A 278 6.04 -1.90 18.77
N SER A 279 5.23 -1.85 17.70
CA SER A 279 5.33 -2.80 16.60
C SER A 279 5.56 -2.18 15.22
N GLU A 280 5.17 -0.90 15.04
CA GLU A 280 5.16 -0.26 13.73
C GLU A 280 6.20 0.86 13.57
N LEU A 281 6.94 1.19 14.64
CA LEU A 281 8.03 2.14 14.56
C LEU A 281 9.17 1.58 13.67
N ALA A 282 9.72 2.41 12.81
CA ALA A 282 10.96 2.11 12.09
C ALA A 282 12.11 1.97 13.10
N TYR A 283 13.11 1.16 12.79
CA TYR A 283 14.23 0.96 13.68
C TYR A 283 15.58 1.23 13.01
N TYR A 284 16.53 1.66 13.81
CA TYR A 284 17.90 1.95 13.39
C TYR A 284 18.84 1.42 14.49
N PRO A 285 19.07 0.10 14.57
CA PRO A 285 19.72 -0.52 15.72
C PRO A 285 21.15 -0.02 15.99
N SER A 286 21.84 0.46 14.94
CA SER A 286 23.22 0.98 15.04
C SER A 286 23.32 2.48 14.74
N ASP A 287 22.20 3.16 14.53
CA ASP A 287 22.15 4.56 14.12
C ASP A 287 20.83 5.20 14.59
N PRO A 288 20.74 5.56 15.88
CA PRO A 288 19.51 6.12 16.45
C PRO A 288 19.05 7.42 15.79
N GLU A 289 19.97 8.17 15.18
CA GLU A 289 19.65 9.43 14.47
C GLU A 289 19.24 9.22 13.01
N ALA A 290 19.21 7.96 12.55
CA ALA A 290 18.84 7.59 11.19
C ALA A 290 19.68 8.24 10.08
N GLN A 291 20.96 8.58 10.36
CA GLN A 291 21.85 9.19 9.36
C GLN A 291 22.09 8.26 8.18
N SER A 292 22.23 6.96 8.42
CA SER A 292 22.35 5.96 7.36
C SER A 292 21.15 5.93 6.40
N GLY A 293 19.95 6.16 6.92
CA GLY A 293 18.73 6.27 6.11
C GLY A 293 18.70 7.53 5.25
N ARG A 294 19.20 8.66 5.77
CA ARG A 294 19.37 9.91 5.00
C ARG A 294 20.37 9.74 3.87
N ASP A 295 21.55 9.19 4.19
CA ASP A 295 22.64 8.99 3.22
C ASP A 295 22.23 8.01 2.10
N ALA A 296 21.56 6.91 2.46
CA ALA A 296 21.05 5.93 1.50
C ALA A 296 20.04 6.57 0.54
N LEU A 297 19.10 7.36 1.07
CA LEU A 297 18.08 8.04 0.26
C LEU A 297 18.71 9.08 -0.67
N GLN A 298 19.60 9.93 -0.17
CA GLN A 298 20.27 10.96 -0.98
C GLN A 298 21.08 10.33 -2.12
N SER A 299 21.84 9.26 -1.81
CA SER A 299 22.63 8.53 -2.81
C SER A 299 21.75 7.92 -3.89
N GLU A 300 20.64 7.27 -3.51
CA GLU A 300 19.73 6.65 -4.48
C GLU A 300 19.01 7.68 -5.35
N LEU A 301 18.53 8.78 -4.78
CA LEU A 301 17.90 9.86 -5.54
C LEU A 301 18.86 10.52 -6.54
N ALA A 302 20.12 10.71 -6.17
CA ALA A 302 21.14 11.24 -7.08
C ALA A 302 21.36 10.31 -8.29
N LEU A 303 21.42 8.99 -8.06
CA LEU A 303 21.55 8.01 -9.14
C LEU A 303 20.31 8.01 -10.04
N LEU A 304 19.10 8.04 -9.47
CA LEU A 304 17.86 8.10 -10.23
C LEU A 304 17.76 9.38 -11.08
N GLN A 305 18.24 10.52 -10.58
CA GLN A 305 18.29 11.76 -11.35
C GLN A 305 19.24 11.65 -12.55
N GLN A 306 20.40 11.03 -12.37
CA GLN A 306 21.35 10.79 -13.48
C GLN A 306 20.74 9.85 -14.52
N GLU A 307 20.10 8.77 -14.09
CA GLU A 307 19.42 7.81 -14.98
C GLU A 307 18.24 8.46 -15.73
N SER A 308 17.46 9.34 -15.08
CA SER A 308 16.34 10.06 -15.70
C SER A 308 16.77 11.11 -16.71
N GLY A 309 17.94 11.74 -16.51
CA GLY A 309 18.54 12.68 -17.47
C GLY A 309 18.82 12.05 -18.83
N VAL A 310 19.01 10.73 -18.89
CA VAL A 310 19.17 9.95 -20.12
C VAL A 310 17.82 9.61 -20.79
N LYS A 311 16.71 9.67 -20.05
CA LYS A 311 15.37 9.29 -20.53
C LYS A 311 14.45 10.47 -20.87
N LYS A 312 14.92 11.71 -20.84
CA LYS A 312 14.12 12.86 -21.27
C LYS A 312 13.99 12.86 -22.79
N PHE A 313 12.82 12.55 -23.27
CA PHE A 313 12.21 12.60 -24.59
C PHE A 313 11.77 11.22 -25.10
N GLY A 314 10.60 10.80 -24.68
CA GLY A 314 9.89 9.68 -25.26
C GLY A 314 8.59 9.46 -24.51
N GLY A 315 7.48 9.77 -25.17
CA GLY A 315 6.15 9.85 -24.59
C GLY A 315 5.73 8.71 -23.71
N SER A 316 4.86 9.06 -22.80
CA SER A 316 3.98 8.24 -22.00
C SER A 316 3.61 6.92 -22.68
N THR A 317 4.25 5.86 -22.24
CA THR A 317 3.65 4.55 -22.26
C THR A 317 3.76 3.99 -20.85
N VAL A 318 2.66 4.05 -20.12
CA VAL A 318 2.50 3.27 -18.89
C VAL A 318 2.57 1.80 -19.33
N SER A 319 3.76 1.25 -19.32
CA SER A 319 3.96 -0.17 -19.57
C SER A 319 3.41 -0.93 -18.37
N THR A 320 2.25 -1.55 -18.54
CA THR A 320 1.72 -2.60 -17.66
C THR A 320 2.42 -3.93 -17.92
N SER A 321 3.62 -3.92 -18.53
CA SER A 321 4.36 -5.15 -18.78
C SER A 321 4.87 -5.70 -17.47
N SER A 322 4.35 -6.85 -17.10
CA SER A 322 5.04 -7.82 -16.25
C SER A 322 6.44 -8.03 -16.83
N ILE A 323 7.46 -7.49 -16.19
CA ILE A 323 8.85 -7.76 -16.54
C ILE A 323 9.12 -9.20 -16.09
N PRO A 324 9.46 -10.14 -17.00
CA PRO A 324 9.90 -11.45 -16.59
C PRO A 324 11.22 -11.29 -15.83
N VAL A 325 11.25 -11.73 -14.57
CA VAL A 325 12.46 -11.73 -13.76
C VAL A 325 13.18 -13.05 -14.00
N ASN A 326 14.27 -12.99 -14.75
CA ASN A 326 15.21 -14.09 -14.82
C ASN A 326 16.06 -14.10 -13.55
N LEU A 327 16.02 -15.17 -12.80
CA LEU A 327 16.94 -15.39 -11.69
C LEU A 327 18.33 -15.75 -12.22
N SER A 328 19.38 -15.40 -11.49
CA SER A 328 20.77 -15.69 -11.82
C SER A 328 21.10 -17.20 -11.93
N ASP A 329 20.17 -18.07 -11.56
CA ASP A 329 20.25 -19.53 -11.70
C ASP A 329 19.50 -20.07 -12.92
N GLY A 330 19.00 -19.20 -13.82
CA GLY A 330 18.29 -19.58 -15.05
C GLY A 330 16.84 -20.00 -14.86
N SER A 331 16.27 -19.88 -13.64
CA SER A 331 14.87 -20.16 -13.40
C SER A 331 14.00 -18.92 -13.66
N VAL A 332 12.88 -19.11 -14.36
CA VAL A 332 11.87 -18.08 -14.61
C VAL A 332 10.76 -18.27 -13.58
N LEU A 333 10.47 -17.20 -12.80
CA LEU A 333 9.28 -17.16 -11.96
C LEU A 333 8.18 -16.46 -12.75
N TYR A 334 7.16 -17.19 -13.11
CA TYR A 334 5.88 -16.69 -13.59
C TYR A 334 4.88 -16.66 -12.44
#